data_98626e2af4d5892c3ece33cefc605f21
#
_entry.id   98626e2af4d5892c3ece33cefc605f21
#
_cell.length_a   1.000
_cell.length_b   1.000
_cell.length_c   1.000
_cell.angle_alpha   90.00
_cell.angle_beta   90.00
_cell.angle_gamma   90.00
#
_symmetry.space_group_name_H-M   'P 1'
#
loop_
_entity.id
_entity.type
_entity.pdbx_description
1 polymer ?
#
loop_
_entity_poly.entity_id
_entity_poly.type
_entity_poly.pdbx_seq_one_letter_code
_entity_poly.pdbx_strand_id
1 'polypeptide(L)'
;MKNSIQVIHTGSKGNCCVIWDSQENGLLIDLGVSFPKVNKSIEYKISHICGAVVSHIHKDHAEYIPVFASNSVEVYSNANVREKYPECRLLGRRNTIGAFTVFPMSVPHDVPCEAFLVKTSDDVRILYITDTSGMKWLCKRVNYLIIECNYDTDTIIDRKYNENYTTGSKYFNHSSLETCLDYIENMDKSELKGVILWHSSSTNLNKARAKEAATRAAGIDNVVLAKSNLIMDMIDDNF
;
A
#
# COMPACT_ATOMS: atom_id res chain seq x y z
N MET A 1 20.51 -9.88 2.56
CA MET A 1 19.45 -10.00 1.51
C MET A 1 19.31 -8.68 0.77
N LYS A 2 18.52 -8.66 -0.32
CA LYS A 2 18.14 -7.39 -0.95
C LYS A 2 16.90 -6.83 -0.25
N ASN A 3 16.78 -5.51 -0.23
CA ASN A 3 15.51 -4.87 0.13
C ASN A 3 14.41 -5.40 -0.79
N SER A 4 13.20 -5.63 -0.27
CA SER A 4 12.08 -6.10 -1.09
C SER A 4 10.72 -5.65 -0.56
N ILE A 5 9.73 -5.62 -1.45
CA ILE A 5 8.32 -5.44 -1.12
C ILE A 5 7.63 -6.79 -1.37
N GLN A 6 7.06 -7.36 -0.33
CA GLN A 6 6.30 -8.59 -0.42
C GLN A 6 4.82 -8.33 -0.22
N VAL A 7 4.02 -8.54 -1.26
CA VAL A 7 2.56 -8.45 -1.20
C VAL A 7 2.00 -9.75 -0.63
N ILE A 8 1.42 -9.70 0.55
CA ILE A 8 0.74 -10.87 1.15
C ILE A 8 -0.63 -11.05 0.53
N HIS A 9 -1.40 -9.97 0.47
CA HIS A 9 -2.71 -9.92 -0.16
C HIS A 9 -3.10 -8.46 -0.45
N THR A 10 -4.01 -8.25 -1.42
CA THR A 10 -4.55 -6.93 -1.76
C THR A 10 -5.99 -7.03 -2.25
N GLY A 11 -6.79 -5.99 -2.00
CA GLY A 11 -8.19 -5.86 -2.39
C GLY A 11 -9.16 -6.05 -1.23
N SER A 12 -10.46 -5.95 -1.49
CA SER A 12 -11.55 -5.90 -0.50
C SER A 12 -11.68 -7.12 0.44
N LYS A 13 -10.87 -8.16 0.24
CA LYS A 13 -10.81 -9.34 1.12
C LYS A 13 -9.65 -9.29 2.12
N GLY A 14 -8.93 -8.19 2.14
CA GLY A 14 -7.83 -7.93 3.05
C GLY A 14 -6.60 -7.39 2.34
N ASN A 15 -5.94 -6.44 2.98
CA ASN A 15 -4.72 -5.80 2.51
C ASN A 15 -3.61 -6.04 3.53
N CYS A 16 -2.46 -6.46 3.05
CA CYS A 16 -1.25 -6.59 3.85
C CYS A 16 -0.04 -6.72 2.92
N CYS A 17 0.99 -5.94 3.17
CA CYS A 17 2.31 -6.16 2.59
C CYS A 17 3.40 -6.01 3.65
N VAL A 18 4.59 -6.48 3.31
CA VAL A 18 5.80 -6.34 4.14
C VAL A 18 6.85 -5.62 3.32
N ILE A 19 7.48 -4.62 3.92
CA ILE A 19 8.72 -4.03 3.43
C ILE A 19 9.85 -4.69 4.20
N TRP A 20 10.75 -5.35 3.49
CA TRP A 20 11.97 -5.94 4.03
C TRP A 20 13.17 -5.05 3.72
N ASP A 21 14.03 -4.81 4.72
CA ASP A 21 15.34 -4.18 4.50
C ASP A 21 16.42 -5.23 4.17
N SER A 22 17.63 -4.77 3.86
CA SER A 22 18.77 -5.63 3.51
C SER A 22 19.25 -6.52 4.66
N GLN A 23 18.88 -6.21 5.90
CA GLN A 23 19.21 -6.92 7.12
C GLN A 23 18.10 -7.89 7.59
N GLU A 24 17.11 -8.15 6.74
CA GLU A 24 15.94 -8.99 7.03
C GLU A 24 15.02 -8.41 8.13
N ASN A 25 15.06 -7.12 8.41
CA ASN A 25 14.03 -6.49 9.23
C ASN A 25 12.80 -6.24 8.37
N GLY A 26 11.60 -6.51 8.91
CA GLY A 26 10.33 -6.35 8.22
C GLY A 26 9.44 -5.29 8.87
N LEU A 27 8.76 -4.49 8.05
CA LEU A 27 7.66 -3.61 8.45
C LEU A 27 6.38 -4.06 7.76
N LEU A 28 5.36 -4.44 8.53
CA LEU A 28 4.03 -4.73 7.99
C LEU A 28 3.28 -3.43 7.69
N ILE A 29 2.58 -3.40 6.56
CA ILE A 29 1.64 -2.33 6.22
C ILE A 29 0.27 -2.95 6.01
N ASP A 30 -0.70 -2.48 6.79
CA ASP A 30 -2.06 -2.98 6.95
C ASP A 30 -2.16 -4.43 7.47
N LEU A 31 -3.19 -4.66 8.28
CA LEU A 31 -3.45 -5.91 8.97
C LEU A 31 -4.86 -6.44 8.67
N GLY A 32 -5.26 -6.37 7.40
CA GLY A 32 -6.52 -6.91 6.89
C GLY A 32 -6.45 -8.40 6.53
N VAL A 33 -5.32 -9.06 6.82
CA VAL A 33 -5.09 -10.48 6.53
C VAL A 33 -4.79 -11.23 7.82
N SER A 34 -5.36 -12.43 7.97
CA SER A 34 -5.21 -13.21 9.21
C SER A 34 -3.75 -13.53 9.54
N PHE A 35 -3.41 -13.46 10.81
CA PHE A 35 -2.06 -13.71 11.33
C PHE A 35 -1.44 -15.04 10.83
N PRO A 36 -2.14 -16.20 10.86
CA PRO A 36 -1.58 -17.45 10.35
C PRO A 36 -1.21 -17.38 8.86
N LYS A 37 -2.02 -16.66 8.04
CA LYS A 37 -1.73 -16.49 6.61
C LYS A 37 -0.51 -15.60 6.40
N VAL A 38 -0.42 -14.48 7.13
CA VAL A 38 0.75 -13.59 7.06
C VAL A 38 2.00 -14.34 7.51
N ASN A 39 1.98 -14.98 8.69
CA ASN A 39 3.12 -15.68 9.25
C ASN A 39 3.63 -16.80 8.33
N LYS A 40 2.71 -17.55 7.69
CA LYS A 40 3.09 -18.54 6.66
C LYS A 40 3.72 -17.89 5.42
N SER A 41 3.17 -16.77 4.95
CA SER A 41 3.67 -16.08 3.75
C SER A 41 5.07 -15.48 3.95
N ILE A 42 5.40 -15.08 5.18
CA ILE A 42 6.75 -14.60 5.55
C ILE A 42 7.65 -15.73 6.08
N GLU A 43 7.33 -16.97 5.74
CA GLU A 43 8.12 -18.14 6.12
C GLU A 43 8.39 -18.25 7.64
N TYR A 44 7.38 -17.87 8.45
CA TYR A 44 7.44 -17.86 9.93
C TYR A 44 8.49 -16.90 10.52
N LYS A 45 8.92 -15.89 9.76
CA LYS A 45 9.87 -14.87 10.20
C LYS A 45 9.21 -13.73 11.02
N ILE A 46 8.17 -14.03 11.80
CA ILE A 46 7.46 -13.01 12.58
C ILE A 46 8.38 -12.29 13.60
N SER A 47 9.42 -12.95 14.09
CA SER A 47 10.42 -12.36 14.97
C SER A 47 11.30 -11.28 14.30
N HIS A 48 11.32 -11.22 12.98
CA HIS A 48 12.01 -10.20 12.20
C HIS A 48 11.12 -8.97 11.95
N ILE A 49 9.83 -9.05 12.28
CA ILE A 49 8.90 -7.92 12.12
C ILE A 49 9.13 -6.90 13.23
N CYS A 50 9.60 -5.72 12.86
CA CYS A 50 9.82 -4.59 13.75
C CYS A 50 8.53 -3.97 14.28
N GLY A 51 7.43 -4.11 13.54
CA GLY A 51 6.12 -3.57 13.85
C GLY A 51 5.23 -3.50 12.63
N ALA A 52 4.07 -2.90 12.82
CA ALA A 52 3.07 -2.70 11.75
C ALA A 52 2.55 -1.26 11.76
N VAL A 53 2.24 -0.72 10.58
CA VAL A 53 1.47 0.51 10.42
C VAL A 53 0.15 0.20 9.74
N VAL A 54 -0.94 0.81 10.21
CA VAL A 54 -2.29 0.60 9.66
C VAL A 54 -2.84 1.92 9.16
N SER A 55 -3.25 1.94 7.89
CA SER A 55 -3.69 3.15 7.19
C SER A 55 -5.00 3.71 7.72
N HIS A 56 -6.02 2.87 7.94
CA HIS A 56 -7.35 3.28 8.38
C HIS A 56 -8.15 2.12 9.00
N ILE A 57 -9.39 2.43 9.43
CA ILE A 57 -10.20 1.56 10.30
C ILE A 57 -11.02 0.48 9.56
N HIS A 58 -11.10 0.48 8.23
CA HIS A 58 -11.86 -0.53 7.50
C HIS A 58 -11.33 -1.94 7.76
N LYS A 59 -12.24 -2.92 7.74
CA LYS A 59 -11.91 -4.30 8.13
C LYS A 59 -10.82 -4.92 7.29
N ASP A 60 -10.83 -4.67 6.00
CA ASP A 60 -9.84 -5.18 5.07
C ASP A 60 -8.44 -4.56 5.23
N HIS A 61 -8.27 -3.61 6.18
CA HIS A 61 -6.99 -3.03 6.57
C HIS A 61 -6.65 -3.22 8.06
N ALA A 62 -7.66 -3.36 8.94
CA ALA A 62 -7.46 -3.29 10.38
C ALA A 62 -8.00 -4.51 11.18
N GLU A 63 -8.70 -5.46 10.54
CA GLU A 63 -9.47 -6.51 11.23
C GLU A 63 -8.63 -7.33 12.21
N TYR A 64 -7.38 -7.60 11.88
CA TYR A 64 -6.54 -8.52 12.67
C TYR A 64 -5.56 -7.81 13.62
N ILE A 65 -5.69 -6.49 13.83
CA ILE A 65 -4.87 -5.73 14.79
C ILE A 65 -4.75 -6.43 16.16
N PRO A 66 -5.85 -6.87 16.82
CA PRO A 66 -5.74 -7.49 18.15
C PRO A 66 -4.91 -8.78 18.14
N VAL A 67 -5.01 -9.56 17.05
CA VAL A 67 -4.26 -10.81 16.93
C VAL A 67 -2.77 -10.55 16.74
N PHE A 68 -2.38 -9.55 15.94
CA PHE A 68 -0.98 -9.18 15.78
C PHE A 68 -0.40 -8.61 17.08
N ALA A 69 -1.13 -7.73 17.76
CA ALA A 69 -0.70 -7.18 19.05
C ALA A 69 -0.52 -8.28 20.11
N SER A 70 -1.41 -9.26 20.19
CA SER A 70 -1.28 -10.41 21.11
C SER A 70 -0.10 -11.33 20.77
N ASN A 71 0.41 -11.27 19.53
CA ASN A 71 1.61 -11.96 19.10
C ASN A 71 2.86 -11.04 19.12
N SER A 72 2.85 -10.02 19.96
CA SER A 72 3.97 -9.11 20.23
C SER A 72 4.41 -8.24 19.04
N VAL A 73 3.54 -8.03 18.05
CA VAL A 73 3.77 -7.06 17.00
C VAL A 73 3.24 -5.70 17.46
N GLU A 74 4.12 -4.71 17.60
CA GLU A 74 3.71 -3.34 17.89
C GLU A 74 2.98 -2.75 16.68
N VAL A 75 1.75 -2.24 16.89
CA VAL A 75 0.93 -1.67 15.84
C VAL A 75 0.80 -0.17 16.03
N TYR A 76 0.97 0.57 14.94
CA TYR A 76 0.88 2.03 14.92
C TYR A 76 -0.20 2.48 13.93
N SER A 77 -1.00 3.47 14.33
CA SER A 77 -2.03 4.03 13.45
C SER A 77 -2.48 5.43 13.90
N ASN A 78 -3.48 5.99 13.20
CA ASN A 78 -4.10 7.26 13.55
C ASN A 78 -5.06 7.12 14.76
N ALA A 79 -5.57 8.25 15.23
CA ALA A 79 -6.44 8.31 16.41
C ALA A 79 -7.77 7.54 16.22
N ASN A 80 -8.34 7.55 15.01
CA ASN A 80 -9.59 6.87 14.72
C ASN A 80 -9.45 5.33 14.81
N VAL A 81 -8.36 4.77 14.33
CA VAL A 81 -8.06 3.33 14.48
C VAL A 81 -7.82 3.00 15.94
N ARG A 82 -7.04 3.82 16.66
CA ARG A 82 -6.73 3.59 18.07
C ARG A 82 -7.97 3.65 18.96
N GLU A 83 -8.93 4.48 18.66
CA GLU A 83 -10.20 4.54 19.41
C GLU A 83 -10.90 3.17 19.42
N LYS A 84 -10.88 2.47 18.30
CA LYS A 84 -11.46 1.11 18.18
C LYS A 84 -10.52 0.01 18.64
N TYR A 85 -9.22 0.18 18.44
CA TYR A 85 -8.16 -0.78 18.76
C TYR A 85 -7.14 -0.14 19.70
N PRO A 86 -7.41 -0.15 21.04
CA PRO A 86 -6.56 0.53 22.03
C PRO A 86 -5.12 0.02 22.10
N GLU A 87 -4.84 -1.16 21.54
CA GLU A 87 -3.51 -1.76 21.41
C GLU A 87 -2.58 -0.93 20.52
N CYS A 88 -3.17 -0.11 19.62
CA CYS A 88 -2.38 0.70 18.69
C CYS A 88 -1.67 1.85 19.43
N ARG A 89 -0.44 2.09 19.03
CA ARG A 89 0.27 3.33 19.32
C ARG A 89 -0.11 4.41 18.30
N LEU A 90 -0.18 5.65 18.75
CA LEU A 90 -0.44 6.78 17.85
C LEU A 90 0.78 7.09 16.99
N LEU A 91 0.52 7.29 15.69
CA LEU A 91 1.50 7.85 14.78
C LEU A 91 1.70 9.34 15.04
N GLY A 92 2.97 9.75 15.20
CA GLY A 92 3.40 11.14 15.13
C GLY A 92 3.79 11.54 13.71
N ARG A 93 4.29 12.76 13.53
CA ARG A 93 4.76 13.23 12.21
C ARG A 93 5.91 12.38 11.64
N ARG A 94 6.75 11.84 12.54
CA ARG A 94 7.86 10.95 12.22
C ARG A 94 7.92 9.87 13.29
N ASN A 95 8.00 8.62 12.85
CA ASN A 95 8.02 7.45 13.73
C ASN A 95 9.22 6.58 13.40
N THR A 96 9.95 6.15 14.42
CA THR A 96 10.99 5.13 14.28
C THR A 96 10.41 3.80 14.75
N ILE A 97 10.32 2.82 13.88
CA ILE A 97 9.76 1.49 14.15
C ILE A 97 10.84 0.47 13.77
N GLY A 98 11.60 0.02 14.75
CA GLY A 98 12.80 -0.79 14.53
C GLY A 98 13.77 -0.09 13.57
N ALA A 99 14.10 -0.75 12.46
CA ALA A 99 14.99 -0.25 11.41
C ALA A 99 14.35 0.77 10.45
N PHE A 100 13.05 1.05 10.59
CA PHE A 100 12.30 1.88 9.66
C PHE A 100 11.99 3.25 10.22
N THR A 101 11.98 4.27 9.35
CA THR A 101 11.38 5.57 9.65
C THR A 101 10.12 5.74 8.82
N VAL A 102 8.98 6.05 9.46
CA VAL A 102 7.68 6.19 8.83
C VAL A 102 7.15 7.60 9.02
N PHE A 103 6.69 8.19 7.92
CA PHE A 103 6.02 9.50 7.86
C PHE A 103 4.59 9.29 7.36
N PRO A 104 3.56 9.39 8.24
CA PRO A 104 2.17 9.34 7.80
C PRO A 104 1.76 10.65 7.12
N MET A 105 0.88 10.55 6.15
CA MET A 105 0.32 11.67 5.40
C MET A 105 -1.16 11.42 5.17
N SER A 106 -2.01 12.31 5.68
CA SER A 106 -3.46 12.15 5.52
C SER A 106 -3.89 12.25 4.06
N VAL A 107 -4.76 11.33 3.65
CA VAL A 107 -5.35 11.26 2.31
C VAL A 107 -6.87 11.31 2.36
N PRO A 108 -7.55 11.81 1.31
CA PRO A 108 -9.01 11.85 1.24
C PRO A 108 -9.61 10.43 1.17
N HIS A 109 -10.45 10.10 2.14
CA HIS A 109 -11.23 8.87 2.21
C HIS A 109 -12.51 9.13 3.02
N ASP A 110 -13.43 8.15 3.11
CA ASP A 110 -14.66 8.29 3.93
C ASP A 110 -14.41 8.23 5.44
N VAL A 111 -13.25 7.71 5.83
CA VAL A 111 -12.73 7.72 7.21
C VAL A 111 -11.32 8.31 7.25
N PRO A 112 -10.81 8.76 8.41
CA PRO A 112 -9.41 9.18 8.52
C PRO A 112 -8.45 8.10 8.02
N CYS A 113 -7.72 8.41 6.94
CA CYS A 113 -6.82 7.49 6.25
C CYS A 113 -5.44 8.12 6.03
N GLU A 114 -4.40 7.31 6.16
CA GLU A 114 -3.01 7.72 6.03
C GLU A 114 -2.31 6.96 4.90
N ALA A 115 -1.62 7.68 4.04
CA ALA A 115 -0.53 7.16 3.23
C ALA A 115 0.76 7.15 4.05
N PHE A 116 1.73 6.32 3.67
CA PHE A 116 3.00 6.20 4.40
C PHE A 116 4.20 6.38 3.48
N LEU A 117 5.07 7.35 3.79
CA LEU A 117 6.43 7.34 3.28
C LEU A 117 7.29 6.55 4.27
N VAL A 118 7.75 5.39 3.84
CA VAL A 118 8.62 4.50 4.61
C VAL A 118 10.05 4.63 4.11
N LYS A 119 10.98 4.79 5.03
CA LYS A 119 12.40 4.82 4.77
C LYS A 119 13.06 3.64 5.48
N THR A 120 13.81 2.82 4.75
CA THR A 120 14.59 1.71 5.31
C THR A 120 15.89 2.20 5.94
N SER A 121 16.62 1.32 6.61
CA SER A 121 17.97 1.60 7.12
C SER A 121 18.97 2.00 6.02
N ASP A 122 18.79 1.50 4.81
CA ASP A 122 19.64 1.75 3.63
C ASP A 122 19.19 2.98 2.82
N ASP A 123 18.38 3.88 3.40
CA ASP A 123 17.82 5.09 2.78
C ASP A 123 16.86 4.85 1.60
N VAL A 124 16.43 3.62 1.34
CA VAL A 124 15.42 3.33 0.30
C VAL A 124 14.07 3.87 0.77
N ARG A 125 13.39 4.61 -0.11
CA ARG A 125 12.13 5.30 0.18
C ARG A 125 10.98 4.67 -0.59
N ILE A 126 10.04 4.14 0.14
CA ILE A 126 8.84 3.51 -0.38
C ILE A 126 7.63 4.36 0.01
N LEU A 127 6.84 4.77 -0.98
CA LEU A 127 5.60 5.49 -0.75
C LEU A 127 4.43 4.53 -0.95
N TYR A 128 3.65 4.33 0.11
CA TYR A 128 2.42 3.52 0.11
C TYR A 128 1.21 4.42 0.16
N ILE A 129 0.33 4.28 -0.83
CA ILE A 129 -0.92 5.04 -0.96
C ILE A 129 -2.03 4.04 -1.24
N THR A 130 -3.00 3.94 -0.33
CA THR A 130 -4.18 3.10 -0.49
C THR A 130 -5.45 3.88 -0.20
N ASP A 131 -6.57 3.38 -0.68
CA ASP A 131 -7.93 3.80 -0.37
C ASP A 131 -8.09 5.33 -0.29
N THR A 132 -7.96 5.97 -1.45
CA THR A 132 -8.07 7.43 -1.55
C THR A 132 -8.70 7.87 -2.87
N SER A 133 -9.50 8.92 -2.83
CA SER A 133 -10.00 9.58 -4.04
C SER A 133 -8.97 10.48 -4.72
N GLY A 134 -7.77 10.62 -4.14
CA GLY A 134 -6.67 11.42 -4.69
C GLY A 134 -5.64 11.77 -3.63
N MET A 135 -4.50 12.26 -4.06
CA MET A 135 -3.43 12.67 -3.16
C MET A 135 -2.91 14.06 -3.54
N LYS A 136 -2.82 14.94 -2.55
CA LYS A 136 -2.39 16.34 -2.74
C LYS A 136 -0.88 16.54 -2.56
N TRP A 137 -0.19 15.55 -2.02
CA TRP A 137 1.21 15.65 -1.64
C TRP A 137 2.11 14.96 -2.66
N LEU A 138 3.13 15.67 -3.13
CA LEU A 138 4.16 15.12 -4.00
C LEU A 138 5.42 14.88 -3.16
N CYS A 139 5.73 13.61 -2.91
CA CYS A 139 6.96 13.23 -2.22
C CYS A 139 8.13 13.26 -3.20
N LYS A 140 9.30 13.74 -2.72
CA LYS A 140 10.54 13.75 -3.49
C LYS A 140 11.39 12.52 -3.18
N ARG A 141 12.20 12.10 -4.17
CA ARG A 141 13.18 11.03 -4.01
C ARG A 141 12.54 9.70 -3.61
N VAL A 142 11.35 9.38 -4.14
CA VAL A 142 10.69 8.09 -3.95
C VAL A 142 11.35 7.06 -4.87
N ASN A 143 11.82 5.94 -4.28
CA ASN A 143 12.43 4.86 -5.06
C ASN A 143 11.38 3.84 -5.51
N TYR A 144 10.38 3.55 -4.66
CA TYR A 144 9.30 2.62 -4.96
C TYR A 144 7.95 3.21 -4.58
N LEU A 145 7.00 3.08 -5.48
CA LEU A 145 5.63 3.57 -5.28
C LEU A 145 4.66 2.37 -5.24
N ILE A 146 3.90 2.26 -4.16
CA ILE A 146 2.74 1.38 -4.04
C ILE A 146 1.53 2.30 -4.04
N ILE A 147 0.72 2.26 -5.10
CA ILE A 147 -0.37 3.22 -5.28
C ILE A 147 -1.66 2.53 -5.69
N GLU A 148 -2.77 2.95 -5.07
CA GLU A 148 -4.08 2.47 -5.45
C GLU A 148 -4.41 2.80 -6.91
N CYS A 149 -4.87 1.77 -7.64
CA CYS A 149 -5.45 1.87 -8.96
C CYS A 149 -6.65 0.93 -9.02
N ASN A 150 -7.80 1.40 -8.49
CA ASN A 150 -8.94 0.54 -8.19
C ASN A 150 -9.81 0.25 -9.41
N TYR A 151 -10.17 1.28 -10.16
CA TYR A 151 -11.08 1.16 -11.29
C TYR A 151 -10.66 2.04 -12.47
N ASP A 152 -11.26 1.82 -13.62
CA ASP A 152 -11.13 2.71 -14.77
C ASP A 152 -12.52 3.13 -15.25
N THR A 153 -12.65 4.40 -15.59
CA THR A 153 -13.93 5.05 -15.91
C THR A 153 -14.60 4.41 -17.12
N ASP A 154 -13.84 4.03 -18.14
CA ASP A 154 -14.38 3.41 -19.37
C ASP A 154 -14.98 2.04 -19.04
N THR A 155 -14.30 1.21 -18.25
CA THR A 155 -14.82 -0.10 -17.82
C THR A 155 -16.11 0.04 -16.99
N ILE A 156 -16.23 1.07 -16.15
CA ILE A 156 -17.46 1.32 -15.39
C ILE A 156 -18.58 1.76 -16.32
N ILE A 157 -18.30 2.63 -17.28
CA ILE A 157 -19.28 3.10 -18.27
C ILE A 157 -19.78 1.92 -19.11
N ASP A 158 -18.90 1.10 -19.65
CA ASP A 158 -19.24 -0.08 -20.43
C ASP A 158 -20.14 -1.05 -19.65
N ARG A 159 -19.82 -1.30 -18.38
CA ARG A 159 -20.65 -2.16 -17.51
C ARG A 159 -22.01 -1.56 -17.21
N LYS A 160 -22.07 -0.25 -17.01
CA LYS A 160 -23.35 0.45 -16.78
C LYS A 160 -24.30 0.29 -17.96
N TYR A 161 -23.79 0.39 -19.18
CA TYR A 161 -24.60 0.25 -20.40
C TYR A 161 -24.96 -1.20 -20.73
N ASN A 162 -24.03 -2.13 -20.52
CA ASN A 162 -24.19 -3.52 -20.96
C ASN A 162 -24.78 -4.46 -19.90
N GLU A 163 -24.60 -4.15 -18.60
CA GLU A 163 -24.96 -5.04 -17.49
C GLU A 163 -26.02 -4.45 -16.53
N ASN A 164 -26.64 -3.29 -16.85
CA ASN A 164 -27.50 -2.53 -15.93
C ASN A 164 -26.85 -2.31 -14.54
N TYR A 165 -25.53 -2.14 -14.53
CA TYR A 165 -24.74 -2.01 -13.32
C TYR A 165 -24.98 -0.65 -12.67
N THR A 166 -25.43 -0.63 -11.42
CA THR A 166 -25.54 0.60 -10.62
C THR A 166 -24.22 0.85 -9.91
N THR A 167 -23.56 1.94 -10.27
CA THR A 167 -22.37 2.42 -9.56
C THR A 167 -22.78 2.90 -8.17
N GLY A 168 -22.47 2.14 -7.14
CA GLY A 168 -22.63 2.61 -5.76
C GLY A 168 -21.64 3.73 -5.43
N SER A 169 -21.95 4.55 -4.42
CA SER A 169 -21.10 5.64 -3.91
C SER A 169 -19.67 5.24 -3.51
N LYS A 170 -19.41 3.94 -3.43
CA LYS A 170 -18.10 3.37 -3.05
C LYS A 170 -16.94 3.77 -3.97
N TYR A 171 -17.19 4.06 -5.24
CA TYR A 171 -16.12 4.43 -6.18
C TYR A 171 -15.51 5.81 -5.91
N PHE A 172 -16.28 6.72 -5.32
CA PHE A 172 -15.79 8.08 -5.01
C PHE A 172 -14.73 8.11 -3.90
N ASN A 173 -14.54 6.99 -3.20
CA ASN A 173 -13.58 6.85 -2.10
C ASN A 173 -12.29 6.13 -2.52
N HIS A 174 -12.18 5.72 -3.80
CA HIS A 174 -11.05 4.99 -4.36
C HIS A 174 -10.47 5.71 -5.57
N SER A 175 -9.18 5.49 -5.84
CA SER A 175 -8.50 6.05 -7.00
C SER A 175 -8.90 5.36 -8.30
N SER A 176 -9.35 6.17 -9.26
CA SER A 176 -9.46 5.72 -10.64
C SER A 176 -8.07 5.55 -11.28
N LEU A 177 -8.03 4.90 -12.45
CA LEU A 177 -6.82 4.84 -13.27
C LEU A 177 -6.31 6.25 -13.58
N GLU A 178 -7.20 7.17 -13.94
CA GLU A 178 -6.87 8.56 -14.27
C GLU A 178 -6.24 9.28 -13.08
N THR A 179 -6.80 9.12 -11.88
CA THR A 179 -6.25 9.69 -10.63
C THR A 179 -4.87 9.11 -10.31
N CYS A 180 -4.70 7.81 -10.49
CA CYS A 180 -3.43 7.12 -10.30
C CYS A 180 -2.37 7.63 -11.27
N LEU A 181 -2.71 7.77 -12.57
CA LEU A 181 -1.81 8.26 -13.60
C LEU A 181 -1.42 9.72 -13.37
N ASP A 182 -2.39 10.59 -13.03
CA ASP A 182 -2.13 12.00 -12.73
C ASP A 182 -1.09 12.14 -11.59
N TYR A 183 -1.22 11.31 -10.54
CA TYR A 183 -0.21 11.30 -9.47
C TYR A 183 1.17 10.87 -9.96
N ILE A 184 1.25 9.77 -10.74
CA ILE A 184 2.52 9.24 -11.27
C ILE A 184 3.18 10.26 -12.23
N GLU A 185 2.40 10.94 -13.06
CA GLU A 185 2.91 11.93 -14.02
C GLU A 185 3.50 13.16 -13.34
N ASN A 186 2.88 13.61 -12.23
CA ASN A 186 3.27 14.82 -11.52
C ASN A 186 4.31 14.62 -10.41
N MET A 187 4.57 13.36 -9.96
CA MET A 187 5.56 13.12 -8.92
C MET A 187 7.00 13.30 -9.42
N ASP A 188 7.93 13.54 -8.48
CA ASP A 188 9.37 13.48 -8.77
C ASP A 188 9.78 12.02 -9.05
N LYS A 189 10.13 11.74 -10.30
CA LYS A 189 10.52 10.42 -10.81
C LYS A 189 12.04 10.23 -10.90
N SER A 190 12.83 11.19 -10.45
CA SER A 190 14.31 11.19 -10.61
C SER A 190 14.99 9.97 -9.98
N GLU A 191 14.40 9.40 -8.93
CA GLU A 191 14.92 8.23 -8.23
C GLU A 191 13.94 7.03 -8.28
N LEU A 192 12.86 7.09 -9.09
CA LEU A 192 11.85 6.05 -9.16
C LEU A 192 12.38 4.79 -9.86
N LYS A 193 12.28 3.63 -9.21
CA LYS A 193 12.80 2.33 -9.67
C LYS A 193 11.70 1.28 -9.85
N GLY A 194 10.53 1.48 -9.23
CA GLY A 194 9.44 0.53 -9.33
C GLY A 194 8.10 1.08 -8.88
N VAL A 195 7.03 0.57 -9.51
CA VAL A 195 5.63 0.90 -9.17
C VAL A 195 4.82 -0.37 -9.02
N ILE A 196 4.06 -0.47 -7.93
CA ILE A 196 3.08 -1.52 -7.69
C ILE A 196 1.69 -0.87 -7.71
N LEU A 197 0.87 -1.22 -8.70
CA LEU A 197 -0.54 -0.86 -8.76
C LEU A 197 -1.30 -1.69 -7.73
N TRP A 198 -1.79 -1.03 -6.68
CA TRP A 198 -2.37 -1.62 -5.48
C TRP A 198 -3.89 -1.59 -5.49
N HIS A 199 -4.54 -2.43 -4.68
CA HIS A 199 -5.98 -2.44 -4.41
C HIS A 199 -6.87 -2.42 -5.67
N SER A 200 -6.44 -3.14 -6.71
CA SER A 200 -7.09 -3.13 -8.02
C SER A 200 -8.33 -4.00 -8.04
N SER A 201 -9.46 -3.45 -8.50
CA SER A 201 -10.71 -4.21 -8.70
C SER A 201 -10.51 -5.36 -9.70
N SER A 202 -11.10 -6.50 -9.38
CA SER A 202 -11.09 -7.64 -10.31
C SER A 202 -12.03 -7.45 -11.52
N THR A 203 -12.99 -6.55 -11.41
CA THR A 203 -14.09 -6.41 -12.37
C THR A 203 -14.20 -5.01 -13.00
N ASN A 204 -13.65 -3.98 -12.35
CA ASN A 204 -13.85 -2.59 -12.76
C ASN A 204 -12.55 -1.92 -13.25
N LEU A 205 -11.48 -2.69 -13.41
CA LEU A 205 -10.22 -2.22 -13.95
C LEU A 205 -9.75 -3.12 -15.10
N ASN A 206 -9.49 -2.52 -16.26
CA ASN A 206 -8.75 -3.20 -17.31
C ASN A 206 -7.26 -3.24 -16.94
N LYS A 207 -6.84 -4.37 -16.35
CA LYS A 207 -5.51 -4.54 -15.77
C LYS A 207 -4.36 -4.40 -16.77
N ALA A 208 -4.56 -4.86 -18.01
CA ALA A 208 -3.55 -4.74 -19.06
C ALA A 208 -3.33 -3.27 -19.44
N ARG A 209 -4.43 -2.54 -19.70
CA ARG A 209 -4.43 -1.11 -19.99
C ARG A 209 -3.82 -0.30 -18.83
N ALA A 210 -4.21 -0.62 -17.58
CA ALA A 210 -3.70 0.08 -16.41
C ALA A 210 -2.18 -0.07 -16.27
N LYS A 211 -1.66 -1.30 -16.43
CA LYS A 211 -0.22 -1.55 -16.39
C LYS A 211 0.52 -0.79 -17.49
N GLU A 212 0.04 -0.87 -18.71
CA GLU A 212 0.67 -0.20 -19.87
C GLU A 212 0.68 1.33 -19.69
N ALA A 213 -0.46 1.92 -19.26
CA ALA A 213 -0.55 3.35 -19.04
C ALA A 213 0.36 3.82 -17.88
N ALA A 214 0.40 3.07 -16.76
CA ALA A 214 1.27 3.38 -15.65
C ALA A 214 2.77 3.23 -16.00
N THR A 215 3.13 2.27 -16.85
CA THR A 215 4.50 2.12 -17.37
C THR A 215 4.92 3.35 -18.18
N ARG A 216 4.04 3.86 -19.06
CA ARG A 216 4.30 5.09 -19.82
C ARG A 216 4.40 6.33 -18.90
N ALA A 217 3.47 6.47 -17.94
CA ALA A 217 3.45 7.60 -17.01
C ALA A 217 4.67 7.62 -16.10
N ALA A 218 5.11 6.47 -15.61
CA ALA A 218 6.28 6.32 -14.75
C ALA A 218 7.61 6.50 -15.51
N GLY A 219 7.64 6.16 -16.81
CA GLY A 219 8.86 6.18 -17.62
C GLY A 219 9.87 5.09 -17.25
N ILE A 220 9.41 4.00 -16.61
CA ILE A 220 10.23 2.84 -16.20
C ILE A 220 9.49 1.54 -16.51
N ASP A 221 10.23 0.44 -16.78
CA ASP A 221 9.63 -0.86 -17.11
C ASP A 221 9.15 -1.66 -15.89
N ASN A 222 9.70 -1.37 -14.71
CA ASN A 222 9.38 -2.09 -13.48
C ASN A 222 8.06 -1.61 -12.87
N VAL A 223 6.95 -1.84 -13.61
CA VAL A 223 5.58 -1.55 -13.18
C VAL A 223 4.78 -2.84 -13.14
N VAL A 224 4.20 -3.18 -11.99
CA VAL A 224 3.46 -4.42 -11.79
C VAL A 224 2.11 -4.18 -11.13
N LEU A 225 1.16 -5.07 -11.39
CA LEU A 225 -0.10 -5.16 -10.64
C LEU A 225 0.13 -6.01 -9.39
N ALA A 226 -0.30 -5.51 -8.25
CA ALA A 226 -0.27 -6.27 -7.01
C ALA A 226 -1.10 -7.55 -7.13
N LYS A 227 -0.54 -8.66 -6.69
CA LYS A 227 -1.19 -9.95 -6.54
C LYS A 227 -0.63 -10.65 -5.30
N SER A 228 -1.41 -11.54 -4.71
CA SER A 228 -0.93 -12.31 -3.54
C SER A 228 0.38 -13.04 -3.84
N ASN A 229 1.29 -12.98 -2.88
CA ASN A 229 2.63 -13.56 -2.93
C ASN A 229 3.56 -12.96 -4.00
N LEU A 230 3.27 -11.76 -4.50
CA LEU A 230 4.22 -11.01 -5.32
C LEU A 230 5.38 -10.56 -4.44
N ILE A 231 6.60 -10.76 -4.90
CA ILE A 231 7.80 -10.14 -4.33
C ILE A 231 8.42 -9.26 -5.41
N MET A 232 8.67 -8.00 -5.06
CA MET A 232 9.43 -7.06 -5.87
C MET A 232 10.75 -6.81 -5.18
N ASP A 233 11.84 -7.34 -5.74
CA ASP A 233 13.18 -7.03 -5.26
C ASP A 233 13.51 -5.56 -5.56
N MET A 234 14.11 -4.89 -4.59
CA MET A 234 14.56 -3.53 -4.75
C MET A 234 16.00 -3.52 -5.28
N ILE A 235 16.22 -2.73 -6.32
CA ILE A 235 17.52 -2.65 -6.99
C ILE A 235 18.47 -1.79 -6.15
N ASP A 236 19.63 -2.32 -5.80
CA ASP A 236 20.74 -1.57 -5.22
C ASP A 236 21.52 -0.87 -6.35
N ASP A 237 21.74 0.44 -6.23
CA ASP A 237 22.55 1.20 -7.18
C ASP A 237 24.08 1.01 -6.98
N ASN A 238 24.48 0.06 -6.16
CA ASN A 238 25.88 -0.17 -5.81
C ASN A 238 26.58 -1.19 -6.73
N PHE A 239 26.38 -1.08 -8.06
CA PHE A 239 27.22 -1.74 -9.07
C PHE A 239 27.55 -0.80 -10.21
#